data_e1a8037db0b40179e149491629417aff
#
_entry.id   e1a8037db0b40179e149491629417aff
#
_cell.length_a   1.000
_cell.length_b   1.000
_cell.length_c   1.000
_cell.angle_alpha   90.00
_cell.angle_beta   90.00
_cell.angle_gamma   90.00
#
_symmetry.space_group_name_H-M   'P 1'
#
loop_
_entity.id
_entity.type
_entity.pdbx_description
1 polymer ?
#
loop_
_entity_poly.entity_id
_entity_poly.type
_entity_poly.pdbx_seq_one_letter_code
_entity_poly.pdbx_strand_id
1 'polypeptide(L)'
;MREYKFNIPCNISDQHRIASILSSLDRKIELNNKINADLEEMAQAIFKNWFVDFEPFKDGKFVDSELGMIPEGWKVSQIADIPHILETGKRPKGGAVEKGIPSVGAEHVKGMCAYDYSKTKYINCEFAAKLKTGKINGYELMIYKDGGKPGYFIPNFSIFGEGYPFENCYLNEHVFKLDFDGNKEFNIFCYFFFKTEKIMSYFNAQGAKAAIPGINKKDVENIYIFSPDNESVIKFGEFAYPLFKQMLKNAIENRTLSLLRDTLLPRLMSGEIEVLE
;
A
#
# COMPACT_ATOMS: atom_id res chain seq x y z
N MET A 1 -4.61 -13.36 -36.17
CA MET A 1 -5.18 -13.84 -34.87
C MET A 1 -4.50 -15.14 -34.49
N ARG A 2 -3.99 -15.30 -33.26
CA ARG A 2 -3.52 -16.60 -32.78
C ARG A 2 -4.76 -17.39 -32.32
N GLU A 3 -5.01 -18.55 -32.92
CA GLU A 3 -6.04 -19.48 -32.42
C GLU A 3 -5.49 -20.18 -31.17
N TYR A 4 -6.17 -19.99 -30.04
CA TYR A 4 -5.92 -20.75 -28.84
C TYR A 4 -6.86 -21.93 -28.80
N LYS A 5 -6.32 -23.15 -28.84
CA LYS A 5 -7.08 -24.38 -28.62
C LYS A 5 -7.00 -24.74 -27.14
N PHE A 6 -8.15 -24.91 -26.51
CA PHE A 6 -8.24 -25.39 -25.13
C PHE A 6 -9.36 -26.45 -25.04
N ASN A 7 -9.17 -27.41 -24.17
CA ASN A 7 -10.17 -28.42 -23.91
C ASN A 7 -11.25 -27.84 -23.01
N ILE A 8 -12.50 -28.15 -23.28
CA ILE A 8 -13.65 -27.84 -22.46
C ILE A 8 -14.46 -29.11 -22.21
N PRO A 9 -15.07 -29.30 -21.02
CA PRO A 9 -16.01 -30.39 -20.81
C PRO A 9 -17.15 -30.35 -21.81
N CYS A 10 -17.51 -31.51 -22.38
CA CYS A 10 -18.58 -31.59 -23.35
C CYS A 10 -19.98 -31.43 -22.72
N ASN A 11 -20.12 -31.74 -21.43
CA ASN A 11 -21.38 -31.63 -20.72
C ASN A 11 -21.62 -30.18 -20.26
N ILE A 12 -22.75 -29.62 -20.70
CA ILE A 12 -23.14 -28.24 -20.34
C ILE A 12 -23.37 -28.10 -18.81
N SER A 13 -23.88 -29.14 -18.14
CA SER A 13 -24.06 -29.13 -16.68
C SER A 13 -22.70 -28.93 -15.98
N ASP A 14 -21.65 -29.63 -16.42
CA ASP A 14 -20.29 -29.48 -15.85
C ASP A 14 -19.70 -28.10 -16.14
N GLN A 15 -19.93 -27.56 -17.35
CA GLN A 15 -19.52 -26.18 -17.65
C GLN A 15 -20.17 -25.17 -16.70
N HIS A 16 -21.48 -25.32 -16.42
CA HIS A 16 -22.18 -24.44 -15.48
C HIS A 16 -21.65 -24.58 -14.05
N ARG A 17 -21.38 -25.81 -13.60
CA ARG A 17 -20.80 -26.06 -12.27
C ARG A 17 -19.40 -25.44 -12.13
N ILE A 18 -18.54 -25.68 -13.11
CA ILE A 18 -17.18 -25.06 -13.14
C ILE A 18 -17.30 -23.55 -13.10
N ALA A 19 -18.12 -22.95 -13.95
CA ALA A 19 -18.34 -21.51 -13.97
C ALA A 19 -18.87 -21.00 -12.61
N SER A 20 -19.78 -21.72 -11.97
CA SER A 20 -20.31 -21.37 -10.64
C SER A 20 -19.23 -21.37 -9.57
N ILE A 21 -18.38 -22.41 -9.53
CA ILE A 21 -17.26 -22.50 -8.57
C ILE A 21 -16.30 -21.34 -8.75
N LEU A 22 -15.81 -21.11 -9.98
CA LEU A 22 -14.84 -20.06 -10.26
C LEU A 22 -15.43 -18.67 -10.00
N SER A 23 -16.68 -18.42 -10.42
CA SER A 23 -17.38 -17.16 -10.15
C SER A 23 -17.63 -16.92 -8.65
N SER A 24 -17.73 -17.96 -7.83
CA SER A 24 -17.87 -17.80 -6.38
C SER A 24 -16.58 -17.29 -5.76
N LEU A 25 -15.41 -17.74 -6.24
CA LEU A 25 -14.10 -17.24 -5.82
C LEU A 25 -13.91 -15.79 -6.25
N ASP A 26 -14.23 -15.46 -7.50
CA ASP A 26 -14.12 -14.09 -8.00
C ASP A 26 -15.05 -13.13 -7.24
N ARG A 27 -16.29 -13.50 -6.99
CA ARG A 27 -17.23 -12.70 -6.18
C ARG A 27 -16.72 -12.46 -4.76
N LYS A 28 -16.08 -13.47 -4.14
CA LYS A 28 -15.49 -13.28 -2.80
C LYS A 28 -14.31 -12.30 -2.83
N ILE A 29 -13.45 -12.38 -3.86
CA ILE A 29 -12.35 -11.42 -4.07
C ILE A 29 -12.88 -10.00 -4.26
N GLU A 30 -13.91 -9.83 -5.11
CA GLU A 30 -14.55 -8.53 -5.35
C GLU A 30 -15.17 -7.96 -4.08
N LEU A 31 -15.87 -8.80 -3.29
CA LEU A 31 -16.45 -8.40 -2.01
C LEU A 31 -15.37 -7.93 -1.02
N ASN A 32 -14.28 -8.69 -0.89
CA ASN A 32 -13.18 -8.32 -0.02
C ASN A 32 -12.53 -6.99 -0.44
N ASN A 33 -12.36 -6.78 -1.76
CA ASN A 33 -11.84 -5.53 -2.29
C ASN A 33 -12.77 -4.35 -1.98
N LYS A 34 -14.09 -4.55 -2.11
CA LYS A 34 -15.07 -3.52 -1.74
C LYS A 34 -15.04 -3.22 -0.25
N ILE A 35 -15.02 -4.24 0.60
CA ILE A 35 -14.90 -4.05 2.06
C ILE A 35 -13.62 -3.26 2.39
N ASN A 36 -12.49 -3.57 1.74
CA ASN A 36 -11.25 -2.84 1.98
C ASN A 36 -11.36 -1.37 1.57
N ALA A 37 -11.99 -1.07 0.44
CA ALA A 37 -12.23 0.30 0.01
C ALA A 37 -13.13 1.05 1.01
N ASP A 38 -14.22 0.42 1.46
CA ASP A 38 -15.15 1.01 2.42
C ASP A 38 -14.46 1.28 3.78
N LEU A 39 -13.58 0.37 4.24
CA LEU A 39 -12.80 0.54 5.48
C LEU A 39 -11.77 1.68 5.37
N GLU A 40 -11.09 1.79 4.23
CA GLU A 40 -10.15 2.89 3.97
C GLU A 40 -10.87 4.23 3.90
N GLU A 41 -12.02 4.30 3.20
CA GLU A 41 -12.85 5.50 3.11
C GLU A 41 -13.37 5.93 4.49
N MET A 42 -13.83 4.99 5.31
CA MET A 42 -14.25 5.26 6.68
C MET A 42 -13.12 5.89 7.50
N ALA A 43 -11.92 5.30 7.45
CA ALA A 43 -10.77 5.84 8.18
C ALA A 43 -10.36 7.23 7.65
N GLN A 44 -10.41 7.43 6.33
CA GLN A 44 -10.13 8.73 5.72
C GLN A 44 -11.14 9.81 6.12
N ALA A 45 -12.43 9.45 6.22
CA ALA A 45 -13.48 10.37 6.66
C ALA A 45 -13.30 10.80 8.13
N ILE A 46 -12.97 9.85 9.01
CA ILE A 46 -12.67 10.14 10.43
C ILE A 46 -11.39 10.98 10.53
N PHE A 47 -10.33 10.63 9.77
CA PHE A 47 -9.11 11.42 9.72
C PHE A 47 -9.40 12.88 9.32
N LYS A 48 -10.15 13.07 8.23
CA LYS A 48 -10.54 14.40 7.77
C LYS A 48 -11.32 15.17 8.84
N ASN A 49 -12.30 14.53 9.45
CA ASN A 49 -13.11 15.12 10.50
C ASN A 49 -12.27 15.61 11.70
N TRP A 50 -11.26 14.83 12.13
CA TRP A 50 -10.46 15.14 13.30
C TRP A 50 -9.27 16.06 13.03
N PHE A 51 -8.57 15.92 11.89
CA PHE A 51 -7.26 16.53 11.65
C PHE A 51 -7.24 17.55 10.49
N VAL A 52 -8.35 17.69 9.78
CA VAL A 52 -8.51 18.70 8.73
C VAL A 52 -9.63 19.67 9.08
N ASP A 53 -10.80 19.15 9.44
CA ASP A 53 -11.97 19.97 9.78
C ASP A 53 -12.01 20.31 11.28
N PHE A 54 -11.29 19.58 12.12
CA PHE A 54 -11.21 19.74 13.59
C PHE A 54 -12.58 19.72 14.29
N GLU A 55 -13.57 19.00 13.72
CA GLU A 55 -14.96 18.99 14.22
C GLU A 55 -15.09 18.70 15.71
N PRO A 56 -14.39 17.70 16.31
CA PRO A 56 -14.48 17.43 17.75
C PRO A 56 -13.90 18.52 18.64
N PHE A 57 -13.14 19.48 18.06
CA PHE A 57 -12.37 20.49 18.80
C PHE A 57 -12.87 21.92 18.55
N LYS A 58 -13.95 22.11 17.79
CA LYS A 58 -14.45 23.42 17.35
C LYS A 58 -14.77 24.39 18.47
N ASP A 59 -15.23 23.88 19.63
CA ASP A 59 -15.57 24.70 20.79
C ASP A 59 -14.34 25.10 21.61
N GLY A 60 -13.16 24.57 21.28
CA GLY A 60 -11.89 24.87 21.91
C GLY A 60 -11.22 26.10 21.34
N LYS A 61 -10.09 26.48 21.95
CA LYS A 61 -9.22 27.53 21.40
C LYS A 61 -8.33 26.96 20.32
N PHE A 62 -8.00 27.81 19.35
CA PHE A 62 -7.06 27.51 18.26
C PHE A 62 -5.87 28.45 18.33
N VAL A 63 -4.72 27.90 17.93
CA VAL A 63 -3.44 28.62 17.83
C VAL A 63 -2.86 28.46 16.45
N ASP A 64 -2.07 29.44 16.03
CA ASP A 64 -1.35 29.39 14.73
C ASP A 64 -0.15 28.44 14.81
N SER A 65 0.10 27.71 13.73
CA SER A 65 1.19 26.76 13.58
C SER A 65 1.62 26.62 12.11
N GLU A 66 2.66 25.84 11.86
CA GLU A 66 3.13 25.51 10.51
C GLU A 66 2.09 24.71 9.69
N LEU A 67 1.14 24.09 10.38
CA LEU A 67 0.02 23.42 9.73
C LEU A 67 -1.20 24.33 9.53
N GLY A 68 -1.14 25.58 10.00
CA GLY A 68 -2.23 26.55 10.07
C GLY A 68 -2.84 26.56 11.48
N MET A 69 -4.11 26.97 11.58
CA MET A 69 -4.82 27.00 12.87
C MET A 69 -5.09 25.58 13.37
N ILE A 70 -4.57 25.25 14.54
CA ILE A 70 -4.72 23.94 15.18
C ILE A 70 -5.29 24.12 16.61
N PRO A 71 -5.91 23.09 17.20
CA PRO A 71 -6.39 23.15 18.59
C PRO A 71 -5.25 23.50 19.56
N GLU A 72 -5.53 24.36 20.54
CA GLU A 72 -4.56 24.74 21.58
C GLU A 72 -4.02 23.49 22.32
N GLY A 73 -2.73 23.48 22.55
CA GLY A 73 -2.02 22.35 23.18
C GLY A 73 -1.54 21.24 22.23
N TRP A 74 -1.95 21.27 20.96
CA TRP A 74 -1.39 20.36 19.98
C TRP A 74 0.02 20.79 19.59
N LYS A 75 0.88 19.80 19.37
CA LYS A 75 2.26 20.00 18.94
C LYS A 75 2.46 19.58 17.51
N VAL A 76 3.27 20.34 16.81
CA VAL A 76 3.70 20.08 15.44
C VAL A 76 5.22 19.94 15.44
N SER A 77 5.73 18.99 14.68
CA SER A 77 7.18 18.76 14.50
C SER A 77 7.46 18.50 13.04
N GLN A 78 8.66 18.76 12.58
CA GLN A 78 9.11 18.23 11.29
C GLN A 78 9.35 16.72 11.42
N ILE A 79 9.13 15.98 10.35
CA ILE A 79 9.46 14.54 10.31
C ILE A 79 10.92 14.33 10.66
N ALA A 80 11.83 15.24 10.23
CA ALA A 80 13.25 15.23 10.57
C ALA A 80 13.54 15.18 12.08
N ASP A 81 12.65 15.77 12.90
CA ASP A 81 12.83 15.89 14.35
C ASP A 81 12.23 14.71 15.13
N ILE A 82 11.50 13.83 14.45
CA ILE A 82 10.93 12.62 15.04
C ILE A 82 11.83 11.43 14.72
N PRO A 83 12.18 10.57 15.68
CA PRO A 83 12.95 9.36 15.39
C PRO A 83 12.30 8.52 14.28
N HIS A 84 13.03 8.29 13.19
CA HIS A 84 12.50 7.57 12.03
C HIS A 84 13.60 6.93 11.18
N ILE A 85 13.19 5.98 10.35
CA ILE A 85 14.00 5.42 9.27
C ILE A 85 13.38 5.86 7.94
N LEU A 86 14.15 6.59 7.12
CA LEU A 86 13.76 6.94 5.76
C LEU A 86 14.80 6.40 4.80
N GLU A 87 14.47 5.35 4.07
CA GLU A 87 15.40 4.66 3.17
C GLU A 87 14.74 4.24 1.87
N THR A 88 15.53 3.82 0.90
CA THR A 88 15.09 3.25 -0.37
C THR A 88 15.82 1.94 -0.62
N GLY A 89 15.24 1.09 -1.45
CA GLY A 89 15.90 -0.11 -1.94
C GLY A 89 16.93 0.17 -3.04
N LYS A 90 17.38 -0.90 -3.70
CA LYS A 90 18.36 -0.84 -4.78
C LYS A 90 17.97 -1.78 -5.90
N ARG A 91 18.38 -1.44 -7.12
CA ARG A 91 18.27 -2.30 -8.29
C ARG A 91 19.63 -2.96 -8.59
N PRO A 92 19.66 -4.28 -8.91
CA PRO A 92 20.89 -4.92 -9.36
C PRO A 92 21.32 -4.39 -10.74
N LYS A 93 22.63 -4.34 -10.98
CA LYS A 93 23.17 -4.12 -12.33
C LYS A 93 22.74 -5.30 -13.20
N GLY A 94 22.04 -5.03 -14.31
CA GLY A 94 21.48 -6.07 -15.17
C GLY A 94 19.96 -6.27 -15.00
N GLY A 95 19.33 -5.60 -14.04
CA GLY A 95 17.88 -5.57 -13.92
C GLY A 95 17.26 -6.72 -13.12
N ALA A 96 15.99 -6.97 -13.36
CA ALA A 96 15.23 -8.03 -12.71
C ALA A 96 15.53 -9.41 -13.31
N VAL A 97 15.33 -10.45 -12.52
CA VAL A 97 15.43 -11.87 -12.92
C VAL A 97 14.03 -12.52 -12.93
N GLU A 98 13.89 -13.68 -13.57
CA GLU A 98 12.59 -14.38 -13.63
C GLU A 98 12.15 -14.97 -12.30
N LYS A 99 13.10 -15.39 -11.46
CA LYS A 99 12.84 -16.00 -10.14
C LYS A 99 13.88 -15.53 -9.13
N GLY A 100 13.45 -15.34 -7.88
CA GLY A 100 14.32 -14.87 -6.80
C GLY A 100 13.55 -14.26 -5.66
N ILE A 101 14.12 -13.24 -5.03
CA ILE A 101 13.46 -12.47 -3.96
C ILE A 101 12.59 -11.37 -4.60
N PRO A 102 11.31 -11.23 -4.23
CA PRO A 102 10.44 -10.18 -4.76
C PRO A 102 10.98 -8.77 -4.50
N SER A 103 10.87 -7.92 -5.53
CA SER A 103 11.23 -6.51 -5.49
C SER A 103 10.00 -5.64 -5.72
N VAL A 104 9.65 -4.84 -4.72
CA VAL A 104 8.49 -3.95 -4.73
C VAL A 104 8.89 -2.61 -5.33
N GLY A 105 8.28 -2.26 -6.44
CA GLY A 105 8.53 -1.02 -7.18
C GLY A 105 7.36 -0.03 -7.08
N ALA A 106 7.51 1.08 -7.76
CA ALA A 106 6.52 2.15 -7.86
C ALA A 106 5.14 1.65 -8.33
N GLU A 107 5.12 0.64 -9.21
CA GLU A 107 3.92 -0.01 -9.73
C GLU A 107 3.04 -0.64 -8.66
N HIS A 108 3.60 -0.92 -7.48
CA HIS A 108 2.93 -1.55 -6.34
C HIS A 108 2.51 -0.55 -5.24
N VAL A 109 2.89 0.72 -5.35
CA VAL A 109 2.51 1.76 -4.38
C VAL A 109 1.15 2.32 -4.77
N LYS A 110 0.05 1.69 -4.28
CA LYS A 110 -1.33 1.98 -4.74
C LYS A 110 -2.39 1.97 -3.63
N GLY A 111 -2.01 2.08 -2.38
CA GLY A 111 -2.94 2.07 -1.26
C GLY A 111 -2.62 1.02 -0.21
N MET A 112 -3.48 0.94 0.79
CA MET A 112 -3.33 -0.04 1.88
C MET A 112 -3.57 -1.46 1.38
N CYS A 113 -2.61 -2.34 1.66
CA CYS A 113 -2.71 -3.78 1.34
C CYS A 113 -3.03 -4.10 -0.14
N ALA A 114 -2.81 -3.13 -1.06
CA ALA A 114 -3.05 -3.31 -2.48
C ALA A 114 -1.77 -3.76 -3.19
N TYR A 115 -1.76 -4.97 -3.75
CA TYR A 115 -0.60 -5.50 -4.46
C TYR A 115 -1.01 -6.25 -5.73
N ASP A 116 -0.35 -5.90 -6.85
CA ASP A 116 -0.56 -6.53 -8.16
C ASP A 116 0.52 -7.59 -8.41
N TYR A 117 0.22 -8.85 -8.10
CA TYR A 117 1.17 -9.96 -8.28
C TYR A 117 1.61 -10.18 -9.72
N SER A 118 0.82 -9.75 -10.71
CA SER A 118 1.16 -9.89 -12.14
C SER A 118 2.37 -9.02 -12.56
N LYS A 119 2.68 -7.99 -11.76
CA LYS A 119 3.79 -7.05 -11.99
C LYS A 119 5.00 -7.33 -11.12
N THR A 120 4.98 -8.42 -10.34
CA THR A 120 6.09 -8.76 -9.46
C THR A 120 7.37 -8.95 -10.26
N LYS A 121 8.42 -8.24 -9.85
CA LYS A 121 9.79 -8.40 -10.33
C LYS A 121 10.61 -9.07 -9.25
N TYR A 122 11.69 -9.73 -9.65
CA TYR A 122 12.54 -10.46 -8.73
C TYR A 122 13.99 -10.00 -8.85
N ILE A 123 14.70 -10.03 -7.73
CA ILE A 123 16.16 -9.85 -7.66
C ILE A 123 16.80 -11.17 -7.24
N ASN A 124 18.05 -11.41 -7.65
CA ASN A 124 18.69 -12.66 -7.29
C ASN A 124 19.03 -12.72 -5.80
N CYS A 125 19.09 -13.92 -5.23
CA CYS A 125 19.28 -14.14 -3.80
C CYS A 125 20.62 -13.59 -3.29
N GLU A 126 21.69 -13.68 -4.08
CA GLU A 126 23.02 -13.18 -3.69
C GLU A 126 23.05 -11.64 -3.60
N PHE A 127 22.34 -10.97 -4.51
CA PHE A 127 22.18 -9.51 -4.43
C PHE A 127 21.35 -9.12 -3.23
N ALA A 128 20.22 -9.78 -3.02
CA ALA A 128 19.35 -9.54 -1.87
C ALA A 128 20.08 -9.71 -0.53
N ALA A 129 20.91 -10.74 -0.41
CA ALA A 129 21.70 -11.00 0.80
C ALA A 129 22.73 -9.90 1.14
N LYS A 130 23.12 -9.09 0.16
CA LYS A 130 24.06 -7.97 0.33
C LYS A 130 23.35 -6.64 0.62
N LEU A 131 22.02 -6.60 0.51
CA LEU A 131 21.26 -5.38 0.77
C LEU A 131 21.21 -5.10 2.27
N LYS A 132 21.54 -3.85 2.62
CA LYS A 132 21.45 -3.32 3.99
C LYS A 132 20.22 -2.47 4.22
N THR A 133 19.51 -2.11 3.14
CA THR A 133 18.35 -1.20 3.16
C THR A 133 17.24 -1.72 2.26
N GLY A 134 16.04 -1.22 2.45
CA GLY A 134 14.88 -1.49 1.59
C GLY A 134 14.15 -2.80 1.89
N LYS A 135 14.52 -3.54 2.95
CA LYS A 135 13.73 -4.70 3.39
C LYS A 135 12.39 -4.21 3.92
N ILE A 136 11.31 -4.86 3.50
CA ILE A 136 9.96 -4.62 4.03
C ILE A 136 9.71 -5.59 5.17
N ASN A 137 9.40 -5.06 6.37
CA ASN A 137 9.07 -5.86 7.55
C ASN A 137 7.57 -5.86 7.85
N GLY A 138 6.87 -4.86 7.33
CA GLY A 138 5.45 -4.63 7.51
C GLY A 138 5.15 -3.40 8.37
N TYR A 139 4.05 -2.72 8.00
CA TYR A 139 3.52 -1.49 8.59
C TYR A 139 4.30 -0.20 8.27
N GLU A 140 5.42 -0.27 7.57
CA GLU A 140 6.12 0.93 7.11
C GLU A 140 5.32 1.64 6.01
N LEU A 141 5.37 2.97 6.00
CA LEU A 141 4.78 3.78 4.95
C LEU A 141 5.69 3.77 3.72
N MET A 142 5.20 3.26 2.61
CA MET A 142 5.86 3.33 1.31
C MET A 142 5.40 4.56 0.55
N ILE A 143 6.36 5.29 0.00
CA ILE A 143 6.14 6.55 -0.71
C ILE A 143 6.74 6.41 -2.11
N TYR A 144 5.91 6.61 -3.14
CA TYR A 144 6.39 6.71 -4.52
C TYR A 144 7.37 7.87 -4.63
N LYS A 145 8.59 7.58 -5.08
CA LYS A 145 9.70 8.52 -5.03
C LYS A 145 9.90 9.29 -6.33
N ASP A 146 9.96 8.59 -7.44
CA ASP A 146 10.31 9.20 -8.73
C ASP A 146 9.76 8.43 -9.94
N GLY A 147 9.50 9.16 -11.02
CA GLY A 147 9.00 8.66 -12.28
C GLY A 147 7.86 9.52 -12.82
N GLY A 148 7.40 9.22 -14.02
CA GLY A 148 6.33 9.94 -14.68
C GLY A 148 6.82 10.81 -15.85
N LYS A 149 5.97 11.74 -16.29
CA LYS A 149 6.29 12.68 -17.38
C LYS A 149 6.88 13.98 -16.81
N PRO A 150 7.85 14.61 -17.49
CA PRO A 150 8.42 15.89 -17.06
C PRO A 150 7.32 16.91 -16.72
N GLY A 151 7.49 17.62 -15.60
CA GLY A 151 6.54 18.62 -15.10
C GLY A 151 5.29 18.06 -14.40
N TYR A 152 5.19 16.74 -14.24
CA TYR A 152 4.03 16.12 -13.61
C TYR A 152 4.42 14.97 -12.68
N PHE A 153 4.18 15.14 -11.39
CA PHE A 153 4.42 14.12 -10.37
C PHE A 153 3.15 13.89 -9.56
N ILE A 154 2.69 12.65 -9.49
CA ILE A 154 1.57 12.27 -8.62
C ILE A 154 2.12 11.41 -7.50
N PRO A 155 2.11 11.90 -6.25
CA PRO A 155 2.49 11.09 -5.11
C PRO A 155 1.50 9.94 -4.90
N ASN A 156 2.03 8.78 -4.56
CA ASN A 156 1.26 7.61 -4.14
C ASN A 156 1.88 7.00 -2.89
N PHE A 157 1.04 6.38 -2.07
CA PHE A 157 1.42 5.79 -0.80
C PHE A 157 0.85 4.39 -0.65
N SER A 158 1.55 3.54 0.09
CA SER A 158 1.06 2.21 0.48
C SER A 158 1.56 1.85 1.87
N ILE A 159 0.81 1.01 2.56
CA ILE A 159 1.26 0.26 3.72
C ILE A 159 0.93 -1.21 3.49
N PHE A 160 1.92 -2.07 3.70
CA PHE A 160 1.73 -3.52 3.74
C PHE A 160 1.84 -4.00 5.18
N GLY A 161 1.18 -5.11 5.50
CA GLY A 161 1.33 -5.74 6.80
C GLY A 161 2.48 -6.72 6.85
N GLU A 162 2.74 -7.25 8.04
CA GLU A 162 3.74 -8.27 8.26
C GLU A 162 3.45 -9.52 7.41
N GLY A 163 4.49 -10.02 6.72
CA GLY A 163 4.38 -11.18 5.82
C GLY A 163 3.63 -10.92 4.49
N TYR A 164 3.14 -9.71 4.25
CA TYR A 164 2.41 -9.35 3.04
C TYR A 164 3.12 -8.21 2.28
N PRO A 165 3.22 -8.23 0.97
CA PRO A 165 2.72 -9.25 0.02
C PRO A 165 3.56 -10.55 -0.01
N PHE A 166 4.75 -10.54 0.57
CA PHE A 166 5.65 -11.68 0.71
C PHE A 166 6.37 -11.61 2.07
N GLU A 167 6.69 -12.76 2.65
CA GLU A 167 7.45 -12.83 3.92
C GLU A 167 8.85 -12.19 3.82
N ASN A 168 9.46 -12.25 2.64
CA ASN A 168 10.76 -11.66 2.37
C ASN A 168 10.72 -10.94 1.02
N CYS A 169 10.76 -9.61 1.08
CA CYS A 169 10.80 -8.77 -0.11
C CYS A 169 11.54 -7.45 0.19
N TYR A 170 12.00 -6.80 -0.89
CA TYR A 170 12.75 -5.57 -0.80
C TYR A 170 12.15 -4.51 -1.73
N LEU A 171 12.27 -3.25 -1.34
CA LEU A 171 11.97 -2.12 -2.22
C LEU A 171 13.04 -2.01 -3.32
N ASN A 172 12.64 -1.43 -4.45
CA ASN A 172 13.58 -0.91 -5.43
C ASN A 172 13.95 0.56 -5.13
N GLU A 173 14.73 1.18 -6.00
CA GLU A 173 15.20 2.56 -5.86
C GLU A 173 14.12 3.65 -6.05
N HIS A 174 12.94 3.29 -6.57
CA HIS A 174 11.84 4.21 -6.89
C HIS A 174 10.81 4.38 -5.76
N VAL A 175 11.05 3.75 -4.61
CA VAL A 175 10.16 3.80 -3.45
C VAL A 175 10.95 4.14 -2.20
N PHE A 176 10.49 5.12 -1.43
CA PHE A 176 10.93 5.33 -0.06
C PHE A 176 10.12 4.46 0.90
N LYS A 177 10.78 4.02 1.96
CA LYS A 177 10.21 3.44 3.15
C LYS A 177 10.41 4.41 4.30
N LEU A 178 9.32 4.85 4.93
CA LEU A 178 9.32 5.67 6.14
C LEU A 178 8.74 4.85 7.28
N ASP A 179 9.47 4.77 8.37
CA ASP A 179 9.09 4.04 9.58
C ASP A 179 9.45 4.84 10.83
N PHE A 180 8.51 5.02 11.72
CA PHE A 180 8.70 5.73 12.98
C PHE A 180 8.99 4.74 14.12
N ASP A 181 10.17 4.15 14.11
CA ASP A 181 10.66 3.17 15.11
C ASP A 181 9.67 2.02 15.37
N GLY A 182 8.99 1.55 14.32
CA GLY A 182 8.03 0.45 14.41
C GLY A 182 6.68 0.83 15.05
N ASN A 183 6.42 2.12 15.24
CA ASN A 183 5.11 2.60 15.70
C ASN A 183 4.07 2.44 14.58
N LYS A 184 3.38 1.30 14.57
CA LYS A 184 2.44 0.89 13.53
C LYS A 184 1.25 1.85 13.41
N GLU A 185 0.74 2.29 14.53
CA GLU A 185 -0.39 3.20 14.64
C GLU A 185 -0.03 4.58 14.06
N PHE A 186 1.16 5.07 14.35
CA PHE A 186 1.63 6.34 13.82
C PHE A 186 1.98 6.24 12.32
N ASN A 187 2.55 5.13 11.86
CA ASN A 187 2.76 4.87 10.44
C ASN A 187 1.44 4.89 9.66
N ILE A 188 0.36 4.30 10.21
CA ILE A 188 -0.99 4.35 9.63
C ILE A 188 -1.55 5.78 9.66
N PHE A 189 -1.38 6.52 10.77
CA PHE A 189 -1.74 7.92 10.84
C PHE A 189 -1.06 8.73 9.72
N CYS A 190 0.26 8.54 9.54
CA CYS A 190 1.02 9.22 8.49
C CYS A 190 0.52 8.91 7.08
N TYR A 191 0.05 7.69 6.82
CA TYR A 191 -0.57 7.35 5.53
C TYR A 191 -1.77 8.26 5.23
N PHE A 192 -2.69 8.43 6.17
CA PHE A 192 -3.85 9.30 5.99
C PHE A 192 -3.47 10.78 5.95
N PHE A 193 -2.49 11.18 6.76
CA PHE A 193 -1.95 12.55 6.74
C PHE A 193 -1.35 12.89 5.38
N PHE A 194 -0.57 11.98 4.78
CA PHE A 194 0.04 12.20 3.47
C PHE A 194 -0.98 12.25 2.33
N LYS A 195 -2.14 11.65 2.50
CA LYS A 195 -3.27 11.73 1.54
C LYS A 195 -4.08 13.02 1.65
N THR A 196 -3.79 13.90 2.60
CA THR A 196 -4.45 15.22 2.66
C THR A 196 -4.08 16.07 1.44
N GLU A 197 -5.01 16.91 1.00
CA GLU A 197 -4.81 17.77 -0.17
C GLU A 197 -3.57 18.67 -0.02
N LYS A 198 -3.32 19.18 1.19
CA LYS A 198 -2.14 20.01 1.50
C LYS A 198 -0.84 19.27 1.20
N ILE A 199 -0.70 18.04 1.68
CA ILE A 199 0.53 17.24 1.52
C ILE A 199 0.65 16.70 0.09
N MET A 200 -0.46 16.27 -0.52
CA MET A 200 -0.49 15.87 -1.94
C MET A 200 -0.02 17.01 -2.84
N SER A 201 -0.52 18.22 -2.63
CA SER A 201 -0.12 19.43 -3.37
C SER A 201 1.34 19.78 -3.14
N TYR A 202 1.84 19.67 -1.91
CA TYR A 202 3.24 19.87 -1.58
C TYR A 202 4.14 18.90 -2.36
N PHE A 203 3.89 17.60 -2.30
CA PHE A 203 4.67 16.61 -3.03
C PHE A 203 4.61 16.79 -4.55
N ASN A 204 3.42 17.10 -5.08
CA ASN A 204 3.26 17.41 -6.50
C ASN A 204 4.18 18.59 -6.91
N ALA A 205 4.13 19.68 -6.14
CA ALA A 205 4.94 20.88 -6.40
C ALA A 205 6.45 20.61 -6.29
N GLN A 206 6.91 19.82 -5.32
CA GLN A 206 8.31 19.45 -5.19
C GLN A 206 8.74 18.53 -6.33
N GLY A 207 7.96 17.48 -6.60
CA GLY A 207 8.29 16.47 -7.59
C GLY A 207 8.29 16.97 -9.04
N ALA A 208 7.50 18.00 -9.35
CA ALA A 208 7.43 18.57 -10.71
C ALA A 208 8.65 19.43 -11.09
N LYS A 209 9.49 19.83 -10.12
CA LYS A 209 10.63 20.75 -10.35
C LYS A 209 11.80 20.11 -11.08
N ALA A 210 11.94 18.78 -11.02
CA ALA A 210 13.08 18.07 -11.59
C ALA A 210 12.83 17.63 -13.03
N ALA A 211 13.90 17.49 -13.83
CA ALA A 211 13.82 16.95 -15.19
C ALA A 211 13.27 15.52 -15.20
N ILE A 212 13.63 14.71 -14.21
CA ILE A 212 12.92 13.46 -13.88
C ILE A 212 12.05 13.77 -12.67
N PRO A 213 10.72 13.78 -12.81
CA PRO A 213 9.82 14.08 -11.70
C PRO A 213 10.07 13.16 -10.52
N GLY A 214 10.13 13.73 -9.33
CA GLY A 214 10.39 12.95 -8.12
C GLY A 214 10.73 13.81 -6.91
N ILE A 215 10.67 13.19 -5.76
CA ILE A 215 10.96 13.76 -4.45
C ILE A 215 12.24 13.15 -3.88
N ASN A 216 12.92 13.90 -3.04
CA ASN A 216 14.10 13.44 -2.30
C ASN A 216 13.79 13.29 -0.81
N LYS A 217 14.76 12.79 -0.02
CA LYS A 217 14.58 12.60 1.43
C LYS A 217 14.18 13.88 2.14
N LYS A 218 14.82 15.01 1.82
CA LYS A 218 14.53 16.29 2.45
C LYS A 218 13.09 16.75 2.19
N ASP A 219 12.52 16.43 1.02
CA ASP A 219 11.14 16.76 0.72
C ASP A 219 10.17 16.01 1.64
N VAL A 220 10.54 14.83 2.13
CA VAL A 220 9.77 14.06 3.13
C VAL A 220 10.07 14.57 4.54
N GLU A 221 11.34 14.72 4.89
CA GLU A 221 11.81 15.11 6.23
C GLU A 221 11.38 16.53 6.62
N ASN A 222 11.21 17.45 5.66
CA ASN A 222 10.75 18.83 5.88
C ASN A 222 9.23 18.96 6.10
N ILE A 223 8.47 17.89 6.00
CA ILE A 223 7.02 17.92 6.25
C ILE A 223 6.78 18.14 7.75
N TYR A 224 5.96 19.13 8.07
CA TYR A 224 5.41 19.30 9.40
C TYR A 224 4.23 18.35 9.60
N ILE A 225 4.19 17.70 10.75
CA ILE A 225 3.17 16.71 11.12
C ILE A 225 2.80 16.86 12.59
N PHE A 226 1.61 16.45 12.97
CA PHE A 226 1.24 16.37 14.39
C PHE A 226 2.14 15.38 15.13
N SER A 227 2.57 15.75 16.32
CA SER A 227 3.47 14.93 17.14
C SER A 227 2.86 13.56 17.46
N PRO A 228 3.65 12.47 17.47
CA PRO A 228 3.18 11.12 17.80
C PRO A 228 2.68 10.98 19.24
N ASP A 229 3.02 11.89 20.15
CA ASP A 229 2.55 11.94 21.53
C ASP A 229 1.21 12.67 21.71
N ASN A 230 0.65 13.24 20.63
CA ASN A 230 -0.67 13.86 20.67
C ASN A 230 -1.75 12.80 20.91
N GLU A 231 -2.58 13.02 21.94
CA GLU A 231 -3.64 12.08 22.36
C GLU A 231 -4.62 11.74 21.22
N SER A 232 -4.96 12.72 20.37
CA SER A 232 -5.87 12.51 19.24
C SER A 232 -5.20 11.69 18.12
N VAL A 233 -3.88 11.85 17.91
CA VAL A 233 -3.09 11.04 16.98
C VAL A 233 -3.06 9.59 17.47
N ILE A 234 -2.81 9.37 18.74
CA ILE A 234 -2.81 8.03 19.35
C ILE A 234 -4.18 7.37 19.20
N LYS A 235 -5.26 8.07 19.59
CA LYS A 235 -6.65 7.57 19.47
C LYS A 235 -7.02 7.23 18.03
N PHE A 236 -6.60 8.04 17.07
CA PHE A 236 -6.83 7.74 15.67
C PHE A 236 -6.06 6.49 15.22
N GLY A 237 -4.81 6.35 15.62
CA GLY A 237 -4.01 5.16 15.35
C GLY A 237 -4.66 3.88 15.90
N GLU A 238 -5.11 3.92 17.17
CA GLU A 238 -5.85 2.83 17.83
C GLU A 238 -7.17 2.49 17.12
N PHE A 239 -7.86 3.49 16.56
CA PHE A 239 -9.07 3.29 15.76
C PHE A 239 -8.75 2.69 14.39
N ALA A 240 -7.74 3.21 13.67
CA ALA A 240 -7.44 2.82 12.30
C ALA A 240 -6.70 1.47 12.21
N TYR A 241 -5.92 1.11 13.21
CA TYR A 241 -5.13 -0.14 13.20
C TYR A 241 -5.98 -1.42 13.06
N PRO A 242 -7.08 -1.64 13.80
CA PRO A 242 -7.94 -2.79 13.57
C PRO A 242 -8.60 -2.82 12.18
N LEU A 243 -8.93 -1.65 11.61
CA LEU A 243 -9.43 -1.57 10.22
C LEU A 243 -8.37 -2.03 9.24
N PHE A 244 -7.13 -1.55 9.40
CA PHE A 244 -5.99 -1.99 8.61
C PHE A 244 -5.78 -3.51 8.73
N LYS A 245 -5.85 -4.08 9.94
CA LYS A 245 -5.72 -5.53 10.14
C LYS A 245 -6.79 -6.32 9.39
N GLN A 246 -8.03 -5.82 9.35
CA GLN A 246 -9.09 -6.46 8.57
C GLN A 246 -8.81 -6.37 7.06
N MET A 247 -8.33 -5.22 6.58
CA MET A 247 -7.93 -5.05 5.18
C MET A 247 -6.79 -6.01 4.79
N LEU A 248 -5.80 -6.16 5.66
CA LEU A 248 -4.69 -7.10 5.48
C LEU A 248 -5.19 -8.55 5.40
N LYS A 249 -6.09 -8.95 6.30
CA LYS A 249 -6.70 -10.28 6.29
C LYS A 249 -7.43 -10.54 4.97
N ASN A 250 -8.22 -9.60 4.50
CA ASN A 250 -8.92 -9.71 3.22
C ASN A 250 -7.94 -9.81 2.03
N ALA A 251 -6.84 -9.05 2.06
CA ALA A 251 -5.81 -9.10 1.01
C ALA A 251 -5.08 -10.45 0.96
N ILE A 252 -4.77 -11.04 2.12
CA ILE A 252 -4.18 -12.39 2.22
C ILE A 252 -5.18 -13.45 1.73
N GLU A 253 -6.45 -13.34 2.11
CA GLU A 253 -7.51 -14.23 1.62
C GLU A 253 -7.65 -14.12 0.10
N ASN A 254 -7.67 -12.91 -0.46
CA ASN A 254 -7.73 -12.69 -1.91
C ASN A 254 -6.57 -13.33 -2.67
N ARG A 255 -5.36 -13.27 -2.11
CA ARG A 255 -4.20 -13.98 -2.68
C ARG A 255 -4.44 -15.48 -2.75
N THR A 256 -4.94 -16.06 -1.65
CA THR A 256 -5.23 -17.50 -1.56
C THR A 256 -6.32 -17.90 -2.55
N LEU A 257 -7.41 -17.13 -2.62
CA LEU A 257 -8.52 -17.36 -3.55
C LEU A 257 -8.08 -17.27 -5.02
N SER A 258 -7.23 -16.29 -5.35
CA SER A 258 -6.68 -16.13 -6.69
C SER A 258 -5.80 -17.32 -7.08
N LEU A 259 -4.91 -17.76 -6.19
CA LEU A 259 -4.07 -18.95 -6.42
C LEU A 259 -4.91 -20.22 -6.58
N LEU A 260 -5.94 -20.39 -5.76
CA LEU A 260 -6.87 -21.51 -5.86
C LEU A 260 -7.60 -21.50 -7.20
N ARG A 261 -8.18 -20.37 -7.59
CA ARG A 261 -8.85 -20.20 -8.90
C ARG A 261 -7.93 -20.56 -10.06
N ASP A 262 -6.72 -19.98 -10.07
CA ASP A 262 -5.75 -20.15 -11.17
C ASP A 262 -5.21 -21.60 -11.24
N THR A 263 -5.19 -22.31 -10.10
CA THR A 263 -4.82 -23.74 -10.03
C THR A 263 -5.96 -24.64 -10.45
N LEU A 264 -7.19 -24.32 -10.04
CA LEU A 264 -8.38 -25.15 -10.34
C LEU A 264 -8.80 -25.04 -11.81
N LEU A 265 -8.73 -23.85 -12.40
CA LEU A 265 -9.23 -23.59 -13.75
C LEU A 265 -8.68 -24.59 -14.79
N PRO A 266 -7.36 -24.80 -14.99
CA PRO A 266 -6.86 -25.74 -15.98
C PRO A 266 -7.24 -27.18 -15.68
N ARG A 267 -7.29 -27.58 -14.42
CA ARG A 267 -7.60 -28.96 -13.99
C ARG A 267 -9.08 -29.32 -14.14
N LEU A 268 -9.97 -28.37 -13.89
CA LEU A 268 -11.41 -28.50 -14.15
C LEU A 268 -11.70 -28.53 -15.66
N MET A 269 -11.01 -27.66 -16.42
CA MET A 269 -11.20 -27.60 -17.87
C MET A 269 -10.67 -28.84 -18.59
N SER A 270 -9.61 -29.48 -18.11
CA SER A 270 -9.06 -30.73 -18.69
C SER A 270 -9.81 -31.98 -18.24
N GLY A 271 -10.71 -31.91 -17.25
CA GLY A 271 -11.37 -33.07 -16.65
C GLY A 271 -10.47 -33.87 -15.69
N GLU A 272 -9.31 -33.33 -15.29
CA GLU A 272 -8.44 -33.92 -14.25
C GLU A 272 -9.13 -33.95 -12.90
N ILE A 273 -9.99 -32.97 -12.63
CA ILE A 273 -10.85 -32.90 -11.46
C ILE A 273 -12.31 -32.95 -11.95
N GLU A 274 -13.04 -33.92 -11.47
CA GLU A 274 -14.48 -34.03 -11.74
C GLU A 274 -15.27 -33.15 -10.77
N VAL A 275 -16.30 -32.50 -11.30
CA VAL A 275 -17.25 -31.74 -10.48
C VAL A 275 -18.39 -32.68 -10.07
N LEU A 276 -18.29 -33.21 -8.86
CA LEU A 276 -19.33 -34.09 -8.30
C LEU A 276 -20.65 -33.32 -8.10
N GLU A 277 -21.79 -34.06 -8.09
CA GLU A 277 -23.14 -33.53 -7.91
C GLU A 277 -23.37 -32.82 -6.57
#